data_57870c49b2d0d6b18f0ddb1ab8b9cbe5
#
_entry.id   57870c49b2d0d6b18f0ddb1ab8b9cbe5
#
_cell.length_a   1.000
_cell.length_b   1.000
_cell.length_c   1.000
_cell.angle_alpha   90.00
_cell.angle_beta   90.00
_cell.angle_gamma   90.00
#
_symmetry.space_group_name_H-M   'P 1'
#
loop_
_entity.id
_entity.type
_entity.pdbx_description
1 polymer ?
#
loop_
_entity_poly.entity_id
_entity_poly.type
_entity_poly.pdbx_seq_one_letter_code
_entity_poly.pdbx_strand_id
1 'polypeptide(L)'
;MAVCEILCVGTELLLGDILNTNEQFLSKELAAMGISVMHRSSVGDNPERLAQELKTALGRSDIVITSGGLGPTDDDLTKEVCCEVMGFELREDEDTAERIRSYFKSKGGNMPENNLKQAMLPVGGTVFENNHGTAPGAALEKNGKCVIILPLSLIHISEPTRL
;
A
#
# COMPACT_ATOMS: atom_id res chain seq x y z
N MET A 1 -18.41 -3.30 15.53
CA MET A 1 -17.36 -2.28 15.26
C MET A 1 -16.26 -2.98 14.49
N ALA A 2 -15.83 -2.44 13.33
CA ALA A 2 -14.80 -3.07 12.51
C ALA A 2 -13.44 -3.00 13.22
N VAL A 3 -12.73 -4.10 13.21
CA VAL A 3 -11.37 -4.23 13.76
C VAL A 3 -10.36 -4.05 12.64
N CYS A 4 -9.41 -3.14 12.84
CA CYS A 4 -8.37 -2.83 11.87
C CYS A 4 -6.99 -3.22 12.40
N GLU A 5 -6.13 -3.65 11.50
CA GLU A 5 -4.70 -3.88 11.73
C GLU A 5 -3.87 -3.11 10.71
N ILE A 6 -2.76 -2.53 11.15
CA ILE A 6 -1.80 -1.84 10.28
C ILE A 6 -0.55 -2.71 10.15
N LEU A 7 -0.18 -3.01 8.90
CA LEU A 7 0.99 -3.82 8.54
C LEU A 7 1.96 -2.96 7.70
N CYS A 8 3.06 -2.57 8.30
CA CYS A 8 4.08 -1.78 7.63
C CYS A 8 5.13 -2.68 6.99
N VAL A 9 5.47 -2.41 5.74
CA VAL A 9 6.41 -3.21 4.94
C VAL A 9 7.66 -2.39 4.63
N GLY A 10 8.80 -2.89 5.05
CA GLY A 10 10.09 -2.24 4.81
C GLY A 10 11.16 -2.78 5.75
N THR A 11 12.26 -3.26 5.20
CA THR A 11 13.40 -3.75 5.98
C THR A 11 14.02 -2.64 6.83
N GLU A 12 14.03 -1.40 6.34
CA GLU A 12 14.51 -0.22 7.06
C GLU A 12 13.74 0.07 8.36
N LEU A 13 12.47 -0.32 8.41
CA LEU A 13 11.65 -0.20 9.62
C LEU A 13 12.11 -1.17 10.72
N LEU A 14 12.49 -2.39 10.31
CA LEU A 14 12.98 -3.42 11.24
C LEU A 14 14.38 -3.10 11.76
N LEU A 15 15.21 -2.46 10.94
CA LEU A 15 16.56 -2.04 11.31
C LEU A 15 16.55 -0.82 12.25
N GLY A 16 15.43 -0.11 12.32
CA GLY A 16 15.31 1.11 13.11
C GLY A 16 15.96 2.33 12.46
N ASP A 17 16.27 2.25 11.17
CA ASP A 17 16.93 3.33 10.42
C ASP A 17 16.01 4.53 10.23
N ILE A 18 14.69 4.28 10.22
CA ILE A 18 13.68 5.33 10.09
C ILE A 18 12.54 5.15 11.11
N LEU A 19 11.92 6.26 11.48
CA LEU A 19 10.72 6.26 12.31
C LEU A 19 9.50 5.89 11.47
N ASN A 20 8.64 5.04 12.02
CA ASN A 20 7.39 4.65 11.37
C ASN A 20 6.30 5.72 11.56
N THR A 21 6.44 6.85 10.89
CA THR A 21 5.51 7.98 10.99
C THR A 21 4.18 7.70 10.30
N ASN A 22 4.17 6.87 9.24
CA ASN A 22 2.94 6.46 8.54
C ASN A 22 2.01 5.66 9.46
N GLU A 23 2.56 4.75 10.26
CA GLU A 23 1.79 3.97 11.22
C GLU A 23 1.11 4.87 12.26
N GLN A 24 1.86 5.85 12.79
CA GLN A 24 1.32 6.80 13.75
C GLN A 24 0.21 7.66 13.14
N PHE A 25 0.42 8.13 11.92
CA PHE A 25 -0.56 8.91 11.18
C PHE A 25 -1.85 8.11 10.95
N LEU A 26 -1.74 6.91 10.36
CA LEU A 26 -2.88 6.03 10.09
C LEU A 26 -3.67 5.70 11.36
N SER A 27 -2.97 5.43 12.47
CA SER A 27 -3.63 5.12 13.75
C SER A 27 -4.48 6.29 14.26
N LYS A 28 -3.99 7.53 14.12
CA LYS A 28 -4.72 8.73 14.53
C LYS A 28 -5.95 8.98 13.64
N GLU A 29 -5.80 8.86 12.31
CA GLU A 29 -6.89 9.07 11.37
C GLU A 29 -7.99 8.01 11.54
N LEU A 30 -7.63 6.74 11.70
CA LEU A 30 -8.59 5.66 11.94
C LEU A 30 -9.34 5.85 13.25
N ALA A 31 -8.64 6.25 14.33
CA ALA A 31 -9.28 6.56 15.60
C ALA A 31 -10.28 7.73 15.46
N ALA A 32 -9.95 8.76 14.72
CA ALA A 32 -10.85 9.89 14.44
C ALA A 32 -12.10 9.46 13.67
N MET A 33 -12.00 8.43 12.82
CA MET A 33 -13.14 7.82 12.11
C MET A 33 -13.92 6.79 12.95
N GLY A 34 -13.51 6.54 14.19
CA GLY A 34 -14.15 5.54 15.05
C GLY A 34 -13.80 4.10 14.72
N ILE A 35 -12.71 3.86 13.98
CA ILE A 35 -12.21 2.53 13.64
C ILE A 35 -11.17 2.11 14.67
N SER A 36 -11.35 0.93 15.27
CA SER A 36 -10.43 0.42 16.29
C SER A 36 -9.22 -0.26 15.65
N VAL A 37 -8.05 0.31 15.84
CA VAL A 37 -6.77 -0.33 15.51
C VAL A 37 -6.33 -1.20 16.67
N MET A 38 -6.40 -2.53 16.50
CA MET A 38 -6.11 -3.49 17.58
C MET A 38 -4.70 -4.06 17.51
N HIS A 39 -4.09 -4.07 16.32
CA HIS A 39 -2.74 -4.58 16.11
C HIS A 39 -1.98 -3.69 15.13
N ARG A 40 -0.68 -3.63 15.34
CA ARG A 40 0.28 -2.98 14.45
C ARG A 40 1.50 -3.86 14.36
N SER A 41 1.98 -4.12 13.15
CA SER A 41 3.17 -4.94 12.93
C SER A 41 4.02 -4.37 11.79
N SER A 42 5.29 -4.74 11.78
CA SER A 42 6.23 -4.42 10.73
C SER A 42 6.88 -5.69 10.20
N VAL A 43 7.02 -5.78 8.91
CA VAL A 43 7.66 -6.90 8.23
C VAL A 43 8.68 -6.39 7.22
N GLY A 44 9.79 -7.10 7.06
CA GLY A 44 10.80 -6.78 6.04
C GLY A 44 10.32 -7.12 4.61
N ASP A 45 11.12 -6.73 3.64
CA ASP A 45 10.87 -6.97 2.21
C ASP A 45 11.13 -8.45 1.86
N ASN A 46 10.23 -9.33 2.32
CA ASN A 46 10.25 -10.76 2.09
C ASN A 46 8.83 -11.26 1.82
N PRO A 47 8.55 -11.82 0.64
CA PRO A 47 7.19 -12.17 0.21
C PRO A 47 6.54 -13.24 1.07
N GLU A 48 7.28 -14.28 1.49
CA GLU A 48 6.72 -15.36 2.31
C GLU A 48 6.34 -14.87 3.71
N ARG A 49 7.17 -14.05 4.32
CA ARG A 49 6.90 -13.46 5.65
C ARG A 49 5.74 -12.48 5.58
N LEU A 50 5.69 -11.66 4.53
CA LEU A 50 4.58 -10.73 4.32
C LEU A 50 3.25 -11.49 4.13
N ALA A 51 3.25 -12.55 3.31
CA ALA A 51 2.06 -13.38 3.10
C ALA A 51 1.58 -14.04 4.39
N GLN A 52 2.50 -14.55 5.22
CA GLN A 52 2.18 -15.15 6.50
C GLN A 52 1.60 -14.13 7.48
N GLU A 53 2.21 -12.96 7.59
CA GLU A 53 1.75 -11.89 8.49
C GLU A 53 0.38 -11.36 8.04
N LEU A 54 0.18 -11.18 6.74
CA LEU A 54 -1.11 -10.76 6.19
C LEU A 54 -2.22 -11.78 6.47
N LYS A 55 -1.96 -13.08 6.31
CA LYS A 55 -2.91 -14.14 6.64
C LYS A 55 -3.26 -14.15 8.13
N THR A 56 -2.27 -13.94 9.00
CA THR A 56 -2.47 -13.84 10.44
C THR A 56 -3.35 -12.63 10.77
N ALA A 57 -3.06 -11.47 10.19
CA ALA A 57 -3.83 -10.25 10.38
C ALA A 57 -5.29 -10.42 9.91
N LEU A 58 -5.51 -11.00 8.73
CA LEU A 58 -6.86 -11.28 8.19
C LEU A 58 -7.65 -12.29 9.03
N GLY A 59 -6.97 -13.17 9.76
CA GLY A 59 -7.61 -14.12 10.66
C GLY A 59 -8.25 -13.47 11.90
N ARG A 60 -7.78 -12.29 12.30
CA ARG A 60 -8.21 -11.59 13.53
C ARG A 60 -8.77 -10.18 13.31
N SER A 61 -8.65 -9.63 12.10
CA SER A 61 -9.11 -8.28 11.77
C SER A 61 -10.02 -8.30 10.56
N ASP A 62 -10.93 -7.32 10.47
CA ASP A 62 -11.83 -7.15 9.34
C ASP A 62 -11.16 -6.36 8.22
N ILE A 63 -10.29 -5.42 8.62
CA ILE A 63 -9.56 -4.53 7.73
C ILE A 63 -8.08 -4.65 8.04
N VAL A 64 -7.26 -4.85 7.02
CA VAL A 64 -5.80 -4.76 7.11
C VAL A 64 -5.33 -3.65 6.19
N ILE A 65 -4.58 -2.70 6.73
CA ILE A 65 -3.97 -1.61 5.95
C ILE A 65 -2.49 -1.88 5.85
N THR A 66 -1.99 -2.06 4.63
CA THR A 66 -0.55 -2.18 4.37
C THR A 66 0.02 -0.82 3.97
N SER A 67 1.22 -0.52 4.42
CA SER A 67 1.97 0.69 4.06
C SER A 67 3.39 0.33 3.68
N GLY A 68 3.81 0.71 2.47
CA GLY A 68 5.13 0.43 1.93
C GLY A 68 5.20 -0.71 0.93
N GLY A 69 6.34 -0.89 0.29
CA GLY A 69 6.60 -1.96 -0.68
C GLY A 69 5.86 -1.82 -2.01
N LEU A 70 5.55 -0.58 -2.44
CA LEU A 70 4.88 -0.26 -3.71
C LEU A 70 5.78 0.42 -4.73
N GLY A 71 7.08 0.48 -4.48
CA GLY A 71 8.05 1.02 -5.41
C GLY A 71 8.27 0.12 -6.63
N PRO A 72 9.18 0.52 -7.53
CA PRO A 72 9.43 -0.19 -8.79
C PRO A 72 10.48 -1.28 -8.69
N THR A 73 11.12 -1.48 -7.54
CA THR A 73 12.20 -2.46 -7.39
C THR A 73 11.68 -3.88 -7.21
N ASP A 74 12.57 -4.87 -7.35
CA ASP A 74 12.20 -6.27 -7.22
C ASP A 74 11.79 -6.65 -5.78
N ASP A 75 12.23 -5.88 -4.80
CA ASP A 75 11.89 -6.07 -3.38
C ASP A 75 10.53 -5.47 -3.02
N ASP A 76 9.97 -4.61 -3.87
CA ASP A 76 8.65 -3.99 -3.69
C ASP A 76 7.55 -4.96 -4.14
N LEU A 77 7.11 -5.85 -3.26
CA LEU A 77 6.18 -6.94 -3.56
C LEU A 77 4.85 -6.89 -2.79
N THR A 78 4.57 -5.79 -2.10
CA THR A 78 3.36 -5.70 -1.24
C THR A 78 2.08 -5.92 -2.02
N LYS A 79 1.90 -5.27 -3.16
CA LYS A 79 0.70 -5.39 -3.97
C LYS A 79 0.53 -6.83 -4.52
N GLU A 80 1.59 -7.41 -5.03
CA GLU A 80 1.63 -8.76 -5.56
C GLU A 80 1.22 -9.79 -4.49
N VAL A 81 1.82 -9.69 -3.30
CA VAL A 81 1.53 -10.59 -2.17
C VAL A 81 0.10 -10.40 -1.67
N CYS A 82 -0.38 -9.16 -1.53
CA CYS A 82 -1.76 -8.89 -1.12
C CYS A 82 -2.77 -9.45 -2.12
N CYS A 83 -2.53 -9.28 -3.42
CA CYS A 83 -3.39 -9.82 -4.47
C CYS A 83 -3.38 -11.36 -4.47
N GLU A 84 -2.23 -11.99 -4.31
CA GLU A 84 -2.13 -13.45 -4.21
C GLU A 84 -2.90 -13.99 -3.01
N VAL A 85 -2.69 -13.43 -1.82
CA VAL A 85 -3.35 -13.86 -0.58
C VAL A 85 -4.86 -13.68 -0.66
N MET A 86 -5.32 -12.57 -1.25
CA MET A 86 -6.75 -12.27 -1.41
C MET A 86 -7.39 -12.92 -2.64
N GLY A 87 -6.59 -13.51 -3.54
CA GLY A 87 -7.06 -14.16 -4.76
C GLY A 87 -7.52 -13.19 -5.85
N PHE A 88 -6.80 -12.08 -6.02
CA PHE A 88 -7.00 -11.10 -7.08
C PHE A 88 -5.92 -11.26 -8.17
N GLU A 89 -6.35 -11.16 -9.43
CA GLU A 89 -5.44 -11.08 -10.58
C GLU A 89 -4.90 -9.66 -10.72
N LEU A 90 -3.62 -9.52 -11.07
CA LEU A 90 -3.02 -8.27 -11.48
C LEU A 90 -3.01 -8.16 -13.00
N ARG A 91 -3.37 -6.99 -13.52
CA ARG A 91 -3.34 -6.68 -14.95
C ARG A 91 -2.78 -5.28 -15.17
N GLU A 92 -2.00 -5.12 -16.23
CA GLU A 92 -1.51 -3.81 -16.65
C GLU A 92 -2.67 -2.89 -17.02
N ASP A 93 -2.66 -1.68 -16.45
CA ASP A 93 -3.61 -0.61 -16.75
C ASP A 93 -2.90 0.48 -17.55
N GLU A 94 -3.27 0.61 -18.82
CA GLU A 94 -2.60 1.52 -19.74
C GLU A 94 -2.78 3.00 -19.35
N ASP A 95 -3.93 3.36 -18.78
CA ASP A 95 -4.16 4.76 -18.32
C ASP A 95 -3.21 5.10 -17.17
N THR A 96 -3.02 4.17 -16.25
CA THR A 96 -2.04 4.32 -15.15
C THR A 96 -0.61 4.35 -15.67
N ALA A 97 -0.27 3.48 -16.62
CA ALA A 97 1.05 3.47 -17.25
C ALA A 97 1.35 4.80 -17.94
N GLU A 98 0.39 5.36 -18.70
CA GLU A 98 0.55 6.66 -19.36
C GLU A 98 0.66 7.81 -18.35
N ARG A 99 -0.08 7.76 -17.25
CA ARG A 99 0.03 8.75 -16.18
C ARG A 99 1.44 8.72 -15.54
N ILE A 100 1.99 7.54 -15.31
CA ILE A 100 3.35 7.39 -14.78
C ILE A 100 4.38 7.92 -15.79
N ARG A 101 4.26 7.59 -17.08
CA ARG A 101 5.12 8.14 -18.14
C ARG A 101 5.08 9.67 -18.16
N SER A 102 3.87 10.25 -18.07
CA SER A 102 3.67 11.69 -18.05
C SER A 102 4.29 12.35 -16.80
N TYR A 103 4.21 11.69 -15.66
CA TYR A 103 4.87 12.15 -14.43
C TYR A 103 6.39 12.27 -14.61
N PHE A 104 7.05 11.25 -15.14
CA PHE A 104 8.49 11.29 -15.40
C PHE A 104 8.86 12.35 -16.44
N LYS A 105 8.07 12.48 -17.50
CA LYS A 105 8.27 13.49 -18.53
C LYS A 105 8.17 14.91 -17.98
N SER A 106 7.23 15.17 -17.07
CA SER A 106 7.08 16.47 -16.41
C SER A 106 8.28 16.82 -15.51
N LYS A 107 9.02 15.81 -15.04
CA LYS A 107 10.25 15.95 -14.26
C LYS A 107 11.52 16.03 -15.14
N GLY A 108 11.38 16.05 -16.46
CA GLY A 108 12.48 16.18 -17.40
C GLY A 108 13.20 14.86 -17.72
N GLY A 109 12.58 13.72 -17.44
CA GLY A 109 13.15 12.39 -17.69
C GLY A 109 12.20 11.45 -18.42
N ASN A 110 12.69 10.25 -18.69
CA ASN A 110 11.89 9.15 -19.21
C ASN A 110 11.57 8.18 -18.07
N MET A 111 10.42 7.52 -18.14
CA MET A 111 10.03 6.49 -17.19
C MET A 111 10.96 5.26 -17.36
N PRO A 112 11.65 4.83 -16.28
CA PRO A 112 12.35 3.55 -16.27
C PRO A 112 11.36 2.39 -16.51
N GLU A 113 11.79 1.34 -17.23
CA GLU A 113 10.92 0.22 -17.59
C GLU A 113 10.34 -0.50 -16.36
N ASN A 114 11.11 -0.64 -15.30
CA ASN A 114 10.67 -1.26 -14.05
C ASN A 114 9.51 -0.52 -13.37
N ASN A 115 9.26 0.75 -13.67
CA ASN A 115 8.10 1.49 -13.16
C ASN A 115 6.76 1.00 -13.74
N LEU A 116 6.75 0.22 -14.84
CA LEU A 116 5.53 -0.44 -15.35
C LEU A 116 4.91 -1.39 -14.31
N LYS A 117 5.70 -1.94 -13.41
CA LYS A 117 5.23 -2.71 -12.26
C LYS A 117 4.18 -1.96 -11.44
N GLN A 118 4.30 -0.65 -11.33
CA GLN A 118 3.35 0.19 -10.59
C GLN A 118 2.02 0.36 -11.33
N ALA A 119 1.98 0.10 -12.63
CA ALA A 119 0.76 0.11 -13.44
C ALA A 119 0.02 -1.24 -13.45
N MET A 120 0.55 -2.27 -12.79
CA MET A 120 -0.15 -3.52 -12.56
C MET A 120 -1.20 -3.32 -11.47
N LEU A 121 -2.48 -3.37 -11.83
CA LEU A 121 -3.59 -3.09 -10.91
C LEU A 121 -4.45 -4.33 -10.66
N PRO A 122 -5.07 -4.45 -9.46
CA PRO A 122 -5.93 -5.59 -9.14
C PRO A 122 -7.25 -5.53 -9.93
N VAL A 123 -7.54 -6.59 -10.66
CA VAL A 123 -8.81 -6.74 -11.38
C VAL A 123 -9.94 -6.93 -10.38
N GLY A 124 -10.92 -6.03 -10.40
CA GLY A 124 -12.06 -6.05 -9.45
C GLY A 124 -11.78 -5.39 -8.11
N GLY A 125 -10.57 -4.89 -7.86
CA GLY A 125 -10.26 -4.04 -6.72
C GLY A 125 -10.62 -2.57 -6.97
N THR A 126 -10.66 -1.78 -5.90
CA THR A 126 -10.79 -0.32 -5.98
C THR A 126 -9.40 0.30 -6.03
N VAL A 127 -9.14 1.17 -6.99
CA VAL A 127 -7.84 1.84 -7.15
C VAL A 127 -7.91 3.27 -6.64
N PHE A 128 -6.91 3.68 -5.87
CA PHE A 128 -6.75 5.05 -5.38
C PHE A 128 -5.61 5.73 -6.14
N GLU A 129 -5.93 6.78 -6.88
CA GLU A 129 -4.92 7.59 -7.56
C GLU A 129 -4.00 8.28 -6.56
N ASN A 130 -2.70 8.31 -6.89
CA ASN A 130 -1.70 9.01 -6.11
C ASN A 130 -1.19 10.24 -6.89
N ASN A 131 -1.59 11.43 -6.45
CA ASN A 131 -1.20 12.69 -7.08
C ASN A 131 0.17 13.20 -6.62
N HIS A 132 0.77 12.55 -5.63
CA HIS A 132 2.07 12.93 -5.02
C HIS A 132 3.20 11.96 -5.33
N GLY A 133 2.92 10.92 -6.13
CA GLY A 133 3.89 9.90 -6.50
C GLY A 133 3.40 9.04 -7.67
N THR A 134 4.16 8.01 -7.99
CA THR A 134 3.89 7.13 -9.14
C THR A 134 3.06 5.90 -8.79
N ALA A 135 3.18 5.39 -7.57
CA ALA A 135 2.48 4.18 -7.13
C ALA A 135 1.05 4.51 -6.68
N PRO A 136 0.00 3.99 -7.33
CA PRO A 136 -1.36 4.08 -6.82
C PRO A 136 -1.56 3.16 -5.61
N GLY A 137 -2.56 3.48 -4.78
CA GLY A 137 -3.06 2.58 -3.77
C GLY A 137 -4.20 1.71 -4.30
N ALA A 138 -4.62 0.73 -3.51
CA ALA A 138 -5.76 -0.12 -3.86
C ALA A 138 -6.48 -0.65 -2.62
N ALA A 139 -7.75 -1.02 -2.77
CA ALA A 139 -8.49 -1.80 -1.80
C ALA A 139 -9.00 -3.10 -2.43
N LEU A 140 -8.79 -4.20 -1.72
CA LEU A 140 -9.20 -5.54 -2.09
C LEU A 140 -10.26 -6.03 -1.10
N GLU A 141 -11.47 -6.23 -1.57
CA GLU A 141 -12.58 -6.71 -0.72
C GLU A 141 -13.02 -8.10 -1.15
N LYS A 142 -13.02 -9.04 -0.21
CA LYS A 142 -13.45 -10.41 -0.47
C LYS A 142 -13.84 -11.11 0.83
N ASN A 143 -14.96 -11.84 0.80
CA ASN A 143 -15.44 -12.67 1.93
C ASN A 143 -15.54 -11.89 3.26
N GLY A 144 -16.00 -10.65 3.22
CA GLY A 144 -16.15 -9.80 4.40
C GLY A 144 -14.83 -9.27 4.97
N LYS A 145 -13.71 -9.43 4.27
CA LYS A 145 -12.40 -8.91 4.61
C LYS A 145 -11.96 -7.84 3.61
N CYS A 146 -11.24 -6.84 4.09
CA CYS A 146 -10.70 -5.77 3.28
C CYS A 146 -9.19 -5.60 3.51
N VAL A 147 -8.42 -5.57 2.42
CA VAL A 147 -6.99 -5.19 2.46
C VAL A 147 -6.85 -3.87 1.72
N ILE A 148 -6.35 -2.86 2.39
CA ILE A 148 -6.06 -1.54 1.81
C ILE A 148 -4.55 -1.41 1.65
N ILE A 149 -4.10 -1.17 0.44
CA ILE A 149 -2.69 -1.10 0.06
C ILE A 149 -2.34 0.36 -0.19
N LEU A 150 -1.43 0.93 0.60
CA LEU A 150 -1.09 2.34 0.54
C LEU A 150 0.41 2.56 0.31
N PRO A 151 0.78 3.53 -0.55
CA PRO A 151 2.18 3.93 -0.74
C PRO A 151 2.71 4.72 0.47
N LEU A 152 4.04 4.76 0.64
CA LEU A 152 4.70 5.53 1.71
C LEU A 152 4.46 7.04 1.60
N SER A 153 4.16 7.56 0.42
CA SER A 153 3.84 8.98 0.18
C SER A 153 2.52 9.45 0.78
N LEU A 154 1.84 8.61 1.55
CA LEU A 154 0.53 8.89 2.14
C LEU A 154 0.50 10.15 3.01
N ILE A 155 1.57 10.48 3.71
CA ILE A 155 1.68 11.66 4.56
C ILE A 155 1.51 12.96 3.74
N HIS A 156 1.94 12.96 2.48
CA HIS A 156 1.79 14.11 1.59
C HIS A 156 0.36 14.30 1.04
N ILE A 157 -0.46 13.23 1.09
CA ILE A 157 -1.87 13.27 0.65
C ILE A 157 -2.76 13.89 1.72
N SER A 158 -2.35 13.81 2.97
CA SER A 158 -3.18 14.12 4.14
C SER A 158 -2.82 15.41 4.85
N GLU A 159 -1.79 16.13 4.44
CA GLU A 159 -1.60 17.49 4.94
C GLU A 159 -2.77 18.35 4.43
N PRO A 160 -3.67 18.83 5.32
CA PRO A 160 -4.66 19.80 4.91
C PRO A 160 -3.89 21.01 4.38
N THR A 161 -4.18 21.39 3.16
CA THR A 161 -3.73 22.67 2.62
C THR A 161 -4.13 23.73 3.66
N ARG A 162 -3.19 24.18 4.43
CA ARG A 162 -3.41 25.37 5.27
C ARG A 162 -3.61 26.53 4.29
N LEU A 163 -4.87 26.87 4.10
CA LEU A 163 -5.26 28.16 3.55
C LEU A 163 -4.84 29.26 4.52
#